data_19d482f4222bcdce6608e2ef8df3dcc7
#
_entry.id   19d482f4222bcdce6608e2ef8df3dcc7
#
_cell.length_a   1.000
_cell.length_b   1.000
_cell.length_c   1.000
_cell.angle_alpha   90.00
_cell.angle_beta   90.00
_cell.angle_gamma   90.00
#
_symmetry.space_group_name_H-M   'P 1'
#
loop_
_entity.id
_entity.type
_entity.pdbx_description
1 polymer ?
#
loop_
_entity_poly.entity_id
_entity_poly.type
_entity_poly.pdbx_seq_one_letter_code
_entity_poly.pdbx_strand_id
1 'polypeptide(L)'
;MSGHSKWHNIQKTKGAQDAKRAAAFTKISKEMIVAVKEGGGVADPAYNSRLATVITKAKAANMPNDNIKRVLEKAAAAGSGDDYESITYEGHGPAGVAVIVETMTDNRNRTAGNIRHHFDKFGGSLGTSGCVSWSFDKKGVIVIDNEEEELDEDTVMMDALDVGAADFQPEENCFTVYTDPADFNAVAKALEDKGYQFESAQIEMVPQTYQKLEKPEDISNMEKMLDIFEDDDDVQNVWHNWEQE
;
A
#
# COMPACT_ATOMS: atom_id res chain seq x y z
N MET A 1 6.98 -18.81 -2.13
CA MET A 1 8.13 -17.94 -1.82
C MET A 1 7.92 -16.63 -2.54
N SER A 2 7.20 -15.68 -1.98
CA SER A 2 6.89 -14.45 -2.72
C SER A 2 6.36 -13.29 -1.87
N GLY A 3 6.74 -13.19 -0.62
CA GLY A 3 6.40 -12.03 0.23
C GLY A 3 7.53 -11.01 0.42
N HIS A 4 8.74 -11.33 -0.04
CA HIS A 4 9.97 -10.63 0.35
C HIS A 4 10.15 -9.20 -0.15
N SER A 5 9.40 -8.72 -1.14
CA SER A 5 9.76 -7.47 -1.81
C SER A 5 9.42 -6.21 -0.99
N LYS A 6 8.38 -6.26 -0.16
CA LYS A 6 7.96 -5.08 0.63
C LYS A 6 8.65 -5.02 1.99
N TRP A 7 8.83 -6.16 2.66
CA TRP A 7 9.50 -6.25 3.95
C TRP A 7 10.97 -5.79 3.89
N HIS A 8 11.71 -6.19 2.85
CA HIS A 8 13.11 -5.81 2.68
C HIS A 8 13.32 -4.30 2.51
N ASN A 9 12.36 -3.60 1.90
CA ASN A 9 12.39 -2.14 1.75
C ASN A 9 12.08 -1.40 3.07
N ILE A 10 11.28 -1.97 3.95
CA ILE A 10 10.94 -1.39 5.26
C ILE A 10 12.16 -1.43 6.20
N GLN A 11 12.94 -2.50 6.21
CA GLN A 11 14.11 -2.64 7.10
C GLN A 11 15.30 -1.72 6.78
N LYS A 12 15.53 -1.34 5.54
CA LYS A 12 16.72 -0.59 5.11
C LYS A 12 16.84 0.85 5.64
N THR A 13 15.89 1.37 6.42
CA THR A 13 15.80 2.81 6.68
C THR A 13 15.56 3.24 8.13
N LYS A 14 16.20 2.60 9.10
CA LYS A 14 16.13 3.02 10.52
C LYS A 14 16.67 4.44 10.81
N GLY A 15 17.36 5.10 9.89
CA GLY A 15 17.99 6.42 10.09
C GLY A 15 17.25 7.64 9.52
N ALA A 16 16.18 7.43 8.71
CA ALA A 16 15.38 8.51 8.12
C ALA A 16 13.91 8.44 8.56
N GLN A 17 13.65 7.78 9.69
CA GLN A 17 12.30 7.37 10.12
C GLN A 17 11.30 8.53 10.28
N ASP A 18 11.73 9.69 10.82
CA ASP A 18 10.78 10.76 11.13
C ASP A 18 10.26 11.48 9.88
N ALA A 19 11.13 11.72 8.88
CA ALA A 19 10.73 12.34 7.62
C ALA A 19 9.86 11.40 6.77
N LYS A 20 10.24 10.14 6.67
CA LYS A 20 9.46 9.10 5.96
C LYS A 20 8.11 8.85 6.64
N ARG A 21 8.07 8.83 7.98
CA ARG A 21 6.82 8.72 8.75
C ARG A 21 5.89 9.91 8.50
N ALA A 22 6.43 11.14 8.47
CA ALA A 22 5.65 12.33 8.17
C ALA A 22 5.08 12.31 6.74
N ALA A 23 5.87 11.89 5.75
CA ALA A 23 5.42 11.70 4.37
C ALA A 23 4.31 10.64 4.27
N ALA A 24 4.49 9.48 4.92
CA ALA A 24 3.47 8.43 4.99
C ALA A 24 2.15 8.95 5.61
N PHE A 25 2.22 9.71 6.70
CA PHE A 25 1.03 10.30 7.32
C PHE A 25 0.34 11.32 6.40
N THR A 26 1.11 12.06 5.61
CA THR A 26 0.55 12.98 4.61
C THR A 26 -0.21 12.23 3.53
N LYS A 27 0.37 11.15 2.98
CA LYS A 27 -0.26 10.28 1.99
C LYS A 27 -1.55 9.66 2.53
N ILE A 28 -1.50 9.05 3.71
CA ILE A 28 -2.68 8.46 4.38
C ILE A 28 -3.76 9.51 4.64
N SER A 29 -3.37 10.74 5.04
CA SER A 29 -4.33 11.83 5.24
C SER A 29 -5.06 12.21 3.95
N LYS A 30 -4.37 12.26 2.80
CA LYS A 30 -5.00 12.45 1.49
C LYS A 30 -6.00 11.32 1.18
N GLU A 31 -5.61 10.06 1.42
CA GLU A 31 -6.49 8.90 1.24
C GLU A 31 -7.76 9.01 2.10
N MET A 32 -7.66 9.44 3.37
CA MET A 32 -8.81 9.64 4.26
C MET A 32 -9.75 10.72 3.73
N ILE A 33 -9.21 11.86 3.26
CA ILE A 33 -10.00 12.96 2.69
C ILE A 33 -10.78 12.48 1.46
N VAL A 34 -10.10 11.77 0.56
CA VAL A 34 -10.74 11.20 -0.65
C VAL A 34 -11.79 10.16 -0.28
N ALA A 35 -11.52 9.28 0.70
CA ALA A 35 -12.48 8.28 1.15
C ALA A 35 -13.75 8.91 1.73
N VAL A 36 -13.64 10.00 2.48
CA VAL A 36 -14.80 10.77 2.98
C VAL A 36 -15.56 11.42 1.83
N LYS A 37 -14.86 12.06 0.88
CA LYS A 37 -15.48 12.71 -0.29
C LYS A 37 -16.26 11.72 -1.15
N GLU A 38 -15.65 10.60 -1.53
CA GLU A 38 -16.29 9.56 -2.34
C GLU A 38 -17.39 8.82 -1.58
N GLY A 39 -17.30 8.74 -0.26
CA GLY A 39 -18.37 8.24 0.62
C GLY A 39 -19.51 9.24 0.85
N GLY A 40 -19.61 10.31 0.04
CA GLY A 40 -20.70 11.30 0.16
C GLY A 40 -20.57 12.22 1.39
N GLY A 41 -19.36 12.43 1.91
CA GLY A 41 -19.11 13.24 3.09
C GLY A 41 -19.20 12.46 4.42
N VAL A 42 -19.36 11.14 4.35
CA VAL A 42 -19.49 10.28 5.55
C VAL A 42 -18.10 10.06 6.15
N ALA A 43 -17.82 10.72 7.27
CA ALA A 43 -16.55 10.63 8.02
C ALA A 43 -16.57 9.57 9.14
N ASP A 44 -17.60 8.73 9.19
CA ASP A 44 -17.71 7.62 10.13
C ASP A 44 -17.35 6.29 9.46
N PRO A 45 -16.29 5.59 9.92
CA PRO A 45 -15.87 4.32 9.33
C PRO A 45 -16.92 3.19 9.44
N ALA A 46 -17.87 3.29 10.37
CA ALA A 46 -18.95 2.32 10.49
C ALA A 46 -19.91 2.36 9.28
N TYR A 47 -19.98 3.48 8.58
CA TYR A 47 -20.84 3.72 7.43
C TYR A 47 -20.06 3.99 6.12
N ASN A 48 -18.73 3.98 6.18
CA ASN A 48 -17.85 4.19 5.04
C ASN A 48 -16.74 3.12 5.03
N SER A 49 -16.98 2.04 4.29
CA SER A 49 -16.07 0.89 4.22
C SER A 49 -14.67 1.27 3.69
N ARG A 50 -14.60 2.18 2.68
CA ARG A 50 -13.30 2.67 2.19
C ARG A 50 -12.54 3.42 3.28
N LEU A 51 -13.21 4.29 4.03
CA LEU A 51 -12.62 5.00 5.15
C LEU A 51 -12.16 4.03 6.25
N ALA A 52 -12.93 2.98 6.55
CA ALA A 52 -12.53 1.95 7.50
C ALA A 52 -11.19 1.29 7.09
N THR A 53 -11.04 0.93 5.80
CA THR A 53 -9.79 0.38 5.25
C THR A 53 -8.62 1.35 5.44
N VAL A 54 -8.80 2.63 5.14
CA VAL A 54 -7.74 3.64 5.28
C VAL A 54 -7.38 3.88 6.75
N ILE A 55 -8.34 3.82 7.67
CA ILE A 55 -8.08 3.92 9.11
C ILE A 55 -7.29 2.71 9.61
N THR A 56 -7.58 1.49 9.15
CA THR A 56 -6.78 0.29 9.46
C THR A 56 -5.33 0.48 9.00
N LYS A 57 -5.11 0.95 7.77
CA LYS A 57 -3.79 1.31 7.24
C LYS A 57 -3.09 2.38 8.10
N ALA A 58 -3.83 3.41 8.54
CA ALA A 58 -3.29 4.49 9.38
C ALA A 58 -2.82 3.97 10.75
N LYS A 59 -3.58 3.08 11.36
CA LYS A 59 -3.24 2.45 12.65
C LYS A 59 -2.00 1.55 12.50
N ALA A 60 -1.94 0.71 11.49
CA ALA A 60 -0.77 -0.13 11.19
C ALA A 60 0.49 0.72 10.96
N ALA A 61 0.37 1.88 10.31
CA ALA A 61 1.45 2.86 10.17
C ALA A 61 1.78 3.64 11.47
N ASN A 62 1.18 3.27 12.60
CA ASN A 62 1.33 3.95 13.90
C ASN A 62 0.95 5.45 13.87
N MET A 63 -0.05 5.82 13.06
CA MET A 63 -0.57 7.19 13.05
C MET A 63 -1.35 7.47 14.33
N PRO A 64 -1.03 8.54 15.09
CA PRO A 64 -1.72 8.85 16.33
C PRO A 64 -3.22 9.08 16.11
N ASN A 65 -4.06 8.58 17.03
CA ASN A 65 -5.52 8.73 16.96
C ASN A 65 -5.97 10.20 16.88
N ASP A 66 -5.26 11.13 17.53
CA ASP A 66 -5.55 12.56 17.44
C ASP A 66 -5.31 13.13 16.05
N ASN A 67 -4.32 12.60 15.30
CA ASN A 67 -4.09 12.98 13.91
C ASN A 67 -5.21 12.46 13.02
N ILE A 68 -5.60 11.19 13.18
CA ILE A 68 -6.73 10.59 12.46
C ILE A 68 -7.98 11.43 12.69
N LYS A 69 -8.33 11.71 13.95
CA LYS A 69 -9.50 12.51 14.31
C LYS A 69 -9.47 13.91 13.67
N ARG A 70 -8.34 14.61 13.72
CA ARG A 70 -8.17 15.94 13.11
C ARG A 70 -8.39 15.93 11.60
N VAL A 71 -7.87 14.89 10.90
CA VAL A 71 -8.07 14.75 9.45
C VAL A 71 -9.55 14.50 9.13
N LEU A 72 -10.23 13.64 9.88
CA LEU A 72 -11.66 13.38 9.71
C LEU A 72 -12.52 14.61 9.96
N GLU A 73 -12.24 15.38 11.02
CA GLU A 73 -12.92 16.63 11.31
C GLU A 73 -12.73 17.66 10.17
N LYS A 74 -11.49 17.76 9.65
CA LYS A 74 -11.19 18.62 8.50
C LYS A 74 -11.96 18.15 7.25
N ALA A 75 -11.95 16.86 6.96
CA ALA A 75 -12.64 16.29 5.79
C ALA A 75 -14.16 16.47 5.85
N ALA A 76 -14.75 16.32 7.05
CA ALA A 76 -16.19 16.52 7.25
C ALA A 76 -16.60 17.99 7.17
N ALA A 77 -15.76 18.94 7.66
CA ALA A 77 -16.02 20.39 7.64
C ALA A 77 -15.81 21.01 6.26
N ALA A 78 -14.88 20.47 5.48
CA ALA A 78 -14.57 20.95 4.15
C ALA A 78 -15.55 20.34 3.15
N GLY A 79 -16.67 20.98 2.96
CA GLY A 79 -17.52 20.73 1.78
C GLY A 79 -16.76 21.05 0.48
N SER A 80 -15.58 20.44 0.24
CA SER A 80 -14.69 20.57 -0.92
C SER A 80 -13.45 21.48 -0.76
N GLY A 81 -12.53 21.15 0.14
CA GLY A 81 -11.30 21.98 0.24
C GLY A 81 -10.21 21.60 -0.75
N ASP A 82 -9.93 20.34 -0.91
CA ASP A 82 -8.87 19.86 -1.78
C ASP A 82 -9.49 18.89 -2.81
N ASP A 83 -9.48 19.27 -4.08
CA ASP A 83 -10.05 18.48 -5.19
C ASP A 83 -9.08 17.37 -5.63
N TYR A 84 -8.69 16.50 -4.67
CA TYR A 84 -7.91 15.34 -5.04
C TYR A 84 -8.75 14.34 -5.84
N GLU A 85 -8.14 13.80 -6.91
CA GLU A 85 -8.65 12.67 -7.67
C GLU A 85 -7.67 11.50 -7.59
N SER A 86 -8.20 10.27 -7.51
CA SER A 86 -7.42 9.05 -7.60
C SER A 86 -7.21 8.67 -9.05
N ILE A 87 -5.97 8.44 -9.46
CA ILE A 87 -5.62 8.00 -10.81
C ILE A 87 -4.62 6.85 -10.71
N THR A 88 -4.90 5.78 -11.43
CA THR A 88 -3.98 4.64 -11.55
C THR A 88 -3.26 4.70 -12.89
N TYR A 89 -1.94 4.62 -12.84
CA TYR A 89 -1.07 4.53 -14.00
C TYR A 89 -0.49 3.13 -14.09
N GLU A 90 -0.37 2.61 -15.28
CA GLU A 90 0.15 1.28 -15.55
C GLU A 90 1.25 1.36 -16.59
N GLY A 91 2.29 0.56 -16.42
CA GLY A 91 3.41 0.56 -17.36
C GLY A 91 4.38 -0.59 -17.12
N HIS A 92 5.44 -0.57 -17.89
CA HIS A 92 6.54 -1.51 -17.77
C HIS A 92 7.79 -0.75 -17.32
N GLY A 93 8.41 -1.20 -16.26
CA GLY A 93 9.73 -0.77 -15.81
C GLY A 93 10.86 -1.42 -16.61
N PRO A 94 12.12 -1.29 -16.13
CA PRO A 94 13.28 -1.95 -16.72
C PRO A 94 13.04 -3.43 -17.00
N ALA A 95 13.54 -3.90 -18.15
CA ALA A 95 13.40 -5.28 -18.64
C ALA A 95 11.95 -5.81 -18.70
N GLY A 96 10.93 -4.92 -18.67
CA GLY A 96 9.53 -5.30 -18.81
C GLY A 96 8.83 -5.66 -17.51
N VAL A 97 9.39 -5.33 -16.35
CA VAL A 97 8.72 -5.48 -15.05
C VAL A 97 7.38 -4.75 -15.08
N ALA A 98 6.30 -5.44 -14.76
CA ALA A 98 4.98 -4.82 -14.67
C ALA A 98 4.90 -3.91 -13.44
N VAL A 99 4.43 -2.66 -13.63
CA VAL A 99 4.35 -1.65 -12.57
C VAL A 99 3.00 -0.97 -12.60
N ILE A 100 2.34 -0.90 -11.43
CA ILE A 100 1.12 -0.14 -11.19
C ILE A 100 1.46 0.98 -10.21
N VAL A 101 1.10 2.22 -10.55
CA VAL A 101 1.29 3.41 -9.70
C VAL A 101 -0.06 4.02 -9.40
N GLU A 102 -0.48 4.00 -8.15
CA GLU A 102 -1.69 4.68 -7.70
C GLU A 102 -1.32 6.06 -7.18
N THR A 103 -2.04 7.06 -7.66
CA THR A 103 -1.79 8.46 -7.31
C THR A 103 -3.04 9.15 -6.79
N MET A 104 -2.84 10.17 -5.94
CA MET A 104 -3.87 11.12 -5.54
C MET A 104 -3.35 12.54 -5.77
N THR A 105 -3.96 13.25 -6.68
CA THR A 105 -3.48 14.55 -7.14
C THR A 105 -4.59 15.59 -7.27
N ASP A 106 -4.23 16.83 -7.05
CA ASP A 106 -5.02 18.02 -7.39
C ASP A 106 -4.77 18.52 -8.82
N ASN A 107 -3.78 17.92 -9.54
CA ASN A 107 -3.40 18.33 -10.88
C ASN A 107 -3.00 17.12 -11.76
N ARG A 108 -4.00 16.55 -12.42
CA ARG A 108 -3.85 15.39 -13.30
C ARG A 108 -2.77 15.53 -14.38
N ASN A 109 -2.65 16.73 -14.99
CA ASN A 109 -1.68 16.93 -16.07
C ASN A 109 -0.24 16.96 -15.57
N ARG A 110 0.00 17.59 -14.42
CA ARG A 110 1.31 17.58 -13.75
C ARG A 110 1.72 16.16 -13.42
N THR A 111 0.86 15.41 -12.73
CA THR A 111 1.14 14.04 -12.28
C THR A 111 1.36 13.10 -13.45
N ALA A 112 0.52 13.16 -14.49
CA ALA A 112 0.71 12.34 -15.69
C ALA A 112 2.05 12.61 -16.39
N GLY A 113 2.49 13.87 -16.42
CA GLY A 113 3.79 14.26 -16.96
C GLY A 113 4.96 13.71 -16.14
N ASN A 114 4.88 13.81 -14.80
CA ASN A 114 5.88 13.31 -13.88
C ASN A 114 6.00 11.77 -13.97
N ILE A 115 4.89 11.07 -13.88
CA ILE A 115 4.85 9.59 -13.93
C ILE A 115 5.47 9.10 -15.26
N ARG A 116 5.07 9.69 -16.40
CA ARG A 116 5.66 9.35 -17.70
C ARG A 116 7.16 9.59 -17.72
N HIS A 117 7.61 10.74 -17.24
CA HIS A 117 9.02 11.07 -17.18
C HIS A 117 9.81 10.06 -16.33
N HIS A 118 9.26 9.62 -15.20
CA HIS A 118 9.93 8.65 -14.33
C HIS A 118 10.06 7.27 -15.00
N PHE A 119 9.01 6.79 -15.69
CA PHE A 119 9.11 5.57 -16.47
C PHE A 119 10.20 5.69 -17.56
N ASP A 120 10.14 6.73 -18.39
CA ASP A 120 11.05 6.94 -19.53
C ASP A 120 12.51 7.09 -19.07
N LYS A 121 12.74 7.81 -17.95
CA LYS A 121 14.08 8.09 -17.40
C LYS A 121 14.83 6.83 -16.99
N PHE A 122 14.15 5.81 -16.52
CA PHE A 122 14.75 4.57 -16.01
C PHE A 122 14.61 3.38 -16.97
N GLY A 123 14.35 3.63 -18.25
CA GLY A 123 14.31 2.57 -19.26
C GLY A 123 13.02 1.78 -19.30
N GLY A 124 11.96 2.30 -18.68
CA GLY A 124 10.60 1.77 -18.75
C GLY A 124 9.74 2.50 -19.77
N SER A 125 8.44 2.26 -19.72
CA SER A 125 7.44 2.95 -20.54
C SER A 125 6.09 2.97 -19.86
N LEU A 126 5.45 4.15 -19.85
CA LEU A 126 4.06 4.27 -19.40
C LEU A 126 3.14 3.68 -20.47
N GLY A 127 2.29 2.74 -20.06
CA GLY A 127 1.31 2.09 -20.92
C GLY A 127 -0.08 2.72 -20.87
N THR A 128 -1.03 2.02 -21.47
CA THR A 128 -2.45 2.35 -21.34
C THR A 128 -3.06 1.64 -20.14
N SER A 129 -4.14 2.16 -19.60
CA SER A 129 -4.90 1.51 -18.53
C SER A 129 -5.27 0.07 -18.93
N GLY A 130 -5.07 -0.89 -18.04
CA GLY A 130 -5.30 -2.32 -18.28
C GLY A 130 -4.11 -3.06 -18.91
N CYS A 131 -2.97 -2.41 -19.17
CA CYS A 131 -1.85 -3.08 -19.85
C CYS A 131 -1.10 -4.09 -18.97
N VAL A 132 -1.13 -3.92 -17.64
CA VAL A 132 -0.47 -4.85 -16.70
C VAL A 132 -1.38 -5.31 -15.55
N SER A 133 -2.44 -4.59 -15.22
CA SER A 133 -3.31 -4.90 -14.06
C SER A 133 -3.98 -6.27 -14.13
N TRP A 134 -4.13 -6.86 -15.31
CA TRP A 134 -4.63 -8.21 -15.50
C TRP A 134 -3.72 -9.30 -14.89
N SER A 135 -2.45 -8.99 -14.64
CA SER A 135 -1.47 -9.90 -14.04
C SER A 135 -1.35 -9.75 -12.52
N PHE A 136 -2.23 -8.94 -11.91
CA PHE A 136 -2.30 -8.72 -10.48
C PHE A 136 -3.68 -9.07 -9.94
N ASP A 137 -3.71 -9.62 -8.73
CA ASP A 137 -4.93 -9.82 -7.96
C ASP A 137 -5.06 -8.73 -6.89
N LYS A 138 -6.23 -8.13 -6.80
CA LYS A 138 -6.52 -7.19 -5.71
C LYS A 138 -6.87 -7.98 -4.46
N LYS A 139 -6.06 -7.85 -3.40
CA LYS A 139 -6.21 -8.57 -2.13
C LYS A 139 -6.11 -7.63 -0.94
N GLY A 140 -6.71 -7.99 0.18
CA GLY A 140 -6.34 -7.46 1.48
C GLY A 140 -5.05 -8.14 1.93
N VAL A 141 -4.07 -7.36 2.36
CA VAL A 141 -2.77 -7.85 2.84
C VAL A 141 -2.53 -7.28 4.24
N ILE A 142 -2.36 -8.17 5.21
CA ILE A 142 -2.07 -7.82 6.60
C ILE A 142 -0.75 -8.48 6.95
N VAL A 143 0.24 -7.69 7.35
CA VAL A 143 1.53 -8.18 7.81
C VAL A 143 1.58 -8.07 9.32
N ILE A 144 1.73 -9.21 9.99
CA ILE A 144 1.87 -9.32 11.44
C ILE A 144 3.36 -9.41 11.75
N ASP A 145 3.87 -8.50 12.57
CA ASP A 145 5.27 -8.51 13.02
C ASP A 145 5.52 -9.69 13.95
N ASN A 146 6.63 -10.39 13.76
CA ASN A 146 7.10 -11.49 14.61
C ASN A 146 8.58 -11.34 15.00
N GLU A 147 9.17 -10.15 14.86
CA GLU A 147 10.60 -9.92 15.16
C GLU A 147 10.89 -9.99 16.68
N GLU A 148 9.96 -9.48 17.51
CA GLU A 148 10.16 -9.38 18.96
C GLU A 148 9.23 -10.29 19.79
N GLU A 149 8.09 -10.74 19.25
CA GLU A 149 7.03 -11.41 20.04
C GLU A 149 7.12 -12.93 20.06
N GLU A 150 7.96 -13.56 19.22
CA GLU A 150 8.09 -15.03 19.11
C GLU A 150 6.73 -15.73 19.02
N LEU A 151 5.83 -15.22 18.16
CA LEU A 151 4.50 -15.78 17.97
C LEU A 151 4.59 -17.19 17.37
N ASP A 152 3.74 -18.10 17.86
CA ASP A 152 3.65 -19.46 17.33
C ASP A 152 2.93 -19.47 15.98
N GLU A 153 3.63 -19.93 14.93
CA GLU A 153 3.14 -19.96 13.54
C GLU A 153 1.80 -20.70 13.42
N ASP A 154 1.68 -21.87 14.02
CA ASP A 154 0.45 -22.68 13.93
C ASP A 154 -0.74 -21.96 14.58
N THR A 155 -0.51 -21.27 15.69
CA THR A 155 -1.53 -20.47 16.38
C THR A 155 -1.99 -19.29 15.52
N VAL A 156 -1.05 -18.52 14.96
CA VAL A 156 -1.39 -17.37 14.10
C VAL A 156 -2.12 -17.82 12.84
N MET A 157 -1.67 -18.91 12.21
CA MET A 157 -2.31 -19.49 11.04
C MET A 157 -3.76 -19.92 11.34
N MET A 158 -3.98 -20.65 12.44
CA MET A 158 -5.33 -21.06 12.84
C MET A 158 -6.22 -19.85 13.11
N ASP A 159 -5.72 -18.88 13.84
CA ASP A 159 -6.45 -17.65 14.15
C ASP A 159 -6.82 -16.86 12.90
N ALA A 160 -5.91 -16.75 11.93
CA ALA A 160 -6.16 -16.07 10.66
C ALA A 160 -7.24 -16.78 9.83
N LEU A 161 -7.15 -18.10 9.70
CA LEU A 161 -8.13 -18.89 8.95
C LEU A 161 -9.51 -18.87 9.63
N ASP A 162 -9.57 -18.96 10.94
CA ASP A 162 -10.81 -18.93 11.72
C ASP A 162 -11.58 -17.61 11.56
N VAL A 163 -10.87 -16.49 11.38
CA VAL A 163 -11.50 -15.18 11.16
C VAL A 163 -11.80 -14.87 9.69
N GLY A 164 -11.50 -15.80 8.77
CA GLY A 164 -11.88 -15.72 7.37
C GLY A 164 -10.77 -15.25 6.42
N ALA A 165 -9.50 -15.42 6.80
CA ALA A 165 -8.41 -15.21 5.85
C ALA A 165 -8.51 -16.19 4.67
N ALA A 166 -8.16 -15.71 3.48
CA ALA A 166 -8.16 -16.52 2.26
C ALA A 166 -6.85 -17.32 2.12
N ASP A 167 -5.73 -16.80 2.65
CA ASP A 167 -4.43 -17.44 2.61
C ASP A 167 -3.54 -16.91 3.73
N PHE A 168 -2.51 -17.68 4.08
CA PHE A 168 -1.53 -17.36 5.13
C PHE A 168 -0.14 -17.78 4.66
N GLN A 169 0.84 -16.88 4.77
CA GLN A 169 2.22 -17.15 4.41
C GLN A 169 3.15 -16.79 5.58
N PRO A 170 3.86 -17.78 6.16
CA PRO A 170 4.90 -17.51 7.14
C PRO A 170 6.18 -17.04 6.45
N GLU A 171 6.83 -16.05 7.04
CA GLU A 171 8.13 -15.52 6.65
C GLU A 171 9.07 -15.54 7.88
N GLU A 172 10.35 -15.23 7.69
CA GLU A 172 11.36 -15.36 8.76
C GLU A 172 11.01 -14.51 9.99
N ASN A 173 10.51 -13.28 9.78
CA ASN A 173 10.27 -12.31 10.86
C ASN A 173 8.84 -11.75 10.85
N CYS A 174 7.95 -12.29 10.05
CA CYS A 174 6.56 -11.84 9.98
C CYS A 174 5.63 -12.91 9.42
N PHE A 175 4.34 -12.67 9.56
CA PHE A 175 3.30 -13.48 8.93
C PHE A 175 2.46 -12.59 7.99
N THR A 176 2.27 -13.04 6.76
CA THR A 176 1.43 -12.35 5.78
C THR A 176 0.09 -13.07 5.66
N VAL A 177 -0.98 -12.34 5.97
CA VAL A 177 -2.36 -12.81 5.88
C VAL A 177 -3.03 -12.15 4.68
N TYR A 178 -3.60 -12.96 3.79
CA TYR A 178 -4.33 -12.49 2.62
C TYR A 178 -5.83 -12.65 2.82
N THR A 179 -6.59 -11.69 2.33
CA THR A 179 -8.06 -11.70 2.36
C THR A 179 -8.64 -11.29 1.01
N ASP A 180 -9.89 -11.65 0.77
CA ASP A 180 -10.65 -10.92 -0.23
C ASP A 180 -10.78 -9.45 0.18
N PRO A 181 -10.77 -8.49 -0.78
CA PRO A 181 -10.91 -7.08 -0.46
C PRO A 181 -12.18 -6.73 0.32
N ALA A 182 -13.27 -7.48 0.11
CA ALA A 182 -14.54 -7.28 0.79
C ALA A 182 -14.47 -7.68 2.28
N ASP A 183 -13.66 -8.68 2.62
CA ASP A 183 -13.55 -9.24 3.97
C ASP A 183 -12.42 -8.59 4.79
N PHE A 184 -11.56 -7.80 4.14
CA PHE A 184 -10.37 -7.21 4.75
C PHE A 184 -10.64 -6.51 6.08
N ASN A 185 -11.64 -5.64 6.15
CA ASN A 185 -11.94 -4.88 7.37
C ASN A 185 -12.41 -5.78 8.51
N ALA A 186 -13.19 -6.82 8.21
CA ALA A 186 -13.69 -7.77 9.20
C ALA A 186 -12.55 -8.63 9.76
N VAL A 187 -11.69 -9.15 8.88
CA VAL A 187 -10.54 -9.97 9.25
C VAL A 187 -9.53 -9.15 10.05
N ALA A 188 -9.15 -7.96 9.56
CA ALA A 188 -8.22 -7.07 10.26
C ALA A 188 -8.71 -6.72 11.66
N LYS A 189 -10.01 -6.36 11.80
CA LYS A 189 -10.59 -6.07 13.10
C LYS A 189 -10.56 -7.29 14.03
N ALA A 190 -10.91 -8.48 13.55
CA ALA A 190 -10.93 -9.68 14.35
C ALA A 190 -9.52 -10.09 14.83
N LEU A 191 -8.48 -9.90 13.99
CA LEU A 191 -7.08 -10.11 14.38
C LEU A 191 -6.61 -9.05 15.38
N GLU A 192 -6.98 -7.75 15.21
CA GLU A 192 -6.71 -6.69 16.20
C GLU A 192 -7.37 -7.03 17.55
N ASP A 193 -8.62 -7.49 17.54
CA ASP A 193 -9.37 -7.90 18.77
C ASP A 193 -8.73 -9.13 19.47
N LYS A 194 -8.00 -9.99 18.75
CA LYS A 194 -7.19 -11.08 19.29
C LYS A 194 -5.83 -10.62 19.85
N GLY A 195 -5.44 -9.36 19.59
CA GLY A 195 -4.23 -8.74 20.14
C GLY A 195 -3.05 -8.69 19.18
N TYR A 196 -3.21 -9.13 17.92
CA TYR A 196 -2.15 -9.04 16.93
C TYR A 196 -1.83 -7.59 16.55
N GLN A 197 -0.55 -7.26 16.47
CA GLN A 197 -0.06 -5.97 15.99
C GLN A 197 0.33 -6.09 14.53
N PHE A 198 -0.03 -5.08 13.73
CA PHE A 198 0.24 -5.07 12.30
C PHE A 198 1.41 -4.15 11.99
N GLU A 199 2.40 -4.65 11.27
CA GLU A 199 3.41 -3.84 10.61
C GLU A 199 2.79 -3.06 9.44
N SER A 200 1.91 -3.72 8.68
CA SER A 200 1.13 -3.08 7.62
C SER A 200 -0.22 -3.77 7.44
N ALA A 201 -1.24 -3.01 7.04
CA ALA A 201 -2.55 -3.56 6.70
C ALA A 201 -3.23 -2.66 5.67
N GLN A 202 -3.41 -3.16 4.45
CA GLN A 202 -4.01 -2.40 3.34
C GLN A 202 -4.49 -3.31 2.21
N ILE A 203 -5.23 -2.71 1.26
CA ILE A 203 -5.56 -3.38 -0.01
C ILE A 203 -4.38 -3.20 -0.96
N GLU A 204 -3.92 -4.30 -1.56
CA GLU A 204 -2.77 -4.33 -2.48
C GLU A 204 -3.10 -5.00 -3.81
N MET A 205 -2.30 -4.68 -4.81
CA MET A 205 -2.25 -5.38 -6.09
C MET A 205 -1.13 -6.42 -6.01
N VAL A 206 -1.48 -7.68 -5.78
CA VAL A 206 -0.54 -8.79 -5.61
C VAL A 206 -0.27 -9.43 -6.96
N PRO A 207 0.98 -9.48 -7.44
CA PRO A 207 1.28 -10.09 -8.72
C PRO A 207 1.04 -11.60 -8.71
N GLN A 208 0.46 -12.12 -9.80
CA GLN A 208 0.24 -13.55 -10.00
C GLN A 208 1.55 -14.29 -10.35
N THR A 209 2.49 -13.57 -10.97
CA THR A 209 3.81 -14.10 -11.35
C THR A 209 4.87 -13.04 -11.10
N TYR A 210 6.05 -13.48 -10.68
CA TYR A 210 7.19 -12.61 -10.43
C TYR A 210 8.23 -12.71 -11.55
N GLN A 211 8.98 -11.64 -11.77
CA GLN A 211 10.02 -11.52 -12.78
C GLN A 211 11.35 -11.17 -12.10
N LYS A 212 12.37 -12.00 -12.33
CA LYS A 212 13.75 -11.69 -11.91
C LYS A 212 14.42 -10.71 -12.86
N LEU A 213 15.22 -9.80 -12.28
CA LEU A 213 16.14 -8.96 -13.03
C LEU A 213 17.55 -9.52 -12.86
N GLU A 214 18.23 -9.81 -13.98
CA GLU A 214 19.57 -10.38 -13.97
C GLU A 214 20.68 -9.34 -14.19
N LYS A 215 20.37 -8.26 -14.93
CA LYS A 215 21.36 -7.24 -15.24
C LYS A 215 21.46 -6.20 -14.13
N PRO A 216 22.69 -5.92 -13.61
CA PRO A 216 22.86 -4.92 -12.56
C PRO A 216 22.34 -3.52 -12.95
N GLU A 217 22.36 -3.17 -14.23
CA GLU A 217 21.83 -1.90 -14.72
C GLU A 217 20.31 -1.84 -14.59
N ASP A 218 19.59 -2.93 -14.95
CA ASP A 218 18.14 -3.02 -14.85
C ASP A 218 17.71 -2.98 -13.38
N ILE A 219 18.43 -3.69 -12.50
CA ILE A 219 18.21 -3.66 -11.05
C ILE A 219 18.37 -2.25 -10.50
N SER A 220 19.51 -1.60 -10.80
CA SER A 220 19.78 -0.22 -10.33
C SER A 220 18.76 0.80 -10.86
N ASN A 221 18.30 0.64 -12.11
CA ASN A 221 17.28 1.51 -12.67
C ASN A 221 15.92 1.27 -12.02
N MET A 222 15.57 0.01 -11.73
CA MET A 222 14.31 -0.31 -11.05
C MET A 222 14.29 0.24 -9.62
N GLU A 223 15.36 0.05 -8.85
CA GLU A 223 15.49 0.63 -7.50
C GLU A 223 15.31 2.16 -7.52
N LYS A 224 16.02 2.86 -8.40
CA LYS A 224 15.90 4.33 -8.53
C LYS A 224 14.51 4.79 -8.97
N MET A 225 13.84 3.98 -9.80
CA MET A 225 12.47 4.28 -10.23
C MET A 225 11.49 4.14 -9.06
N LEU A 226 11.64 3.10 -8.23
CA LEU A 226 10.83 2.91 -7.04
C LEU A 226 11.07 4.02 -6.01
N ASP A 227 12.35 4.38 -5.75
CA ASP A 227 12.71 5.47 -4.84
C ASP A 227 12.06 6.80 -5.25
N ILE A 228 12.11 7.13 -6.54
CA ILE A 228 11.52 8.39 -7.05
C ILE A 228 10.00 8.39 -6.97
N PHE A 229 9.35 7.23 -7.15
CA PHE A 229 7.90 7.12 -6.94
C PHE A 229 7.55 7.20 -5.45
N GLU A 230 8.37 6.63 -4.56
CA GLU A 230 8.16 6.75 -3.12
C GLU A 230 8.26 8.19 -2.63
N ASP A 231 9.19 8.97 -3.19
CA ASP A 231 9.42 10.37 -2.86
C ASP A 231 8.40 11.34 -3.50
N ASP A 232 7.62 10.90 -4.48
CA ASP A 232 6.59 11.74 -5.11
C ASP A 232 5.35 11.86 -4.20
N ASP A 233 5.01 13.09 -3.82
CA ASP A 233 3.88 13.40 -2.93
C ASP A 233 2.51 13.03 -3.51
N ASP A 234 2.38 12.90 -4.84
CA ASP A 234 1.14 12.50 -5.49
C ASP A 234 1.01 10.98 -5.58
N VAL A 235 2.11 10.22 -5.47
CA VAL A 235 2.10 8.75 -5.48
C VAL A 235 1.70 8.21 -4.11
N GLN A 236 0.68 7.37 -4.09
CA GLN A 236 0.19 6.72 -2.87
C GLN A 236 0.78 5.32 -2.70
N ASN A 237 0.67 4.51 -3.73
CA ASN A 237 1.14 3.13 -3.74
C ASN A 237 1.82 2.81 -5.06
N VAL A 238 2.83 1.93 -5.01
CA VAL A 238 3.48 1.35 -6.18
C VAL A 238 3.50 -0.15 -5.99
N TRP A 239 2.97 -0.89 -6.96
CA TRP A 239 3.03 -2.34 -7.00
C TRP A 239 3.76 -2.79 -8.25
N HIS A 240 4.53 -3.84 -8.12
CA HIS A 240 5.33 -4.38 -9.22
C HIS A 240 5.50 -5.88 -9.08
N ASN A 241 5.83 -6.55 -10.18
CA ASN A 241 6.10 -7.98 -10.18
C ASN A 241 7.59 -8.35 -10.19
N TRP A 242 8.47 -7.39 -9.87
CA TRP A 242 9.89 -7.70 -9.71
C TRP A 242 10.12 -8.55 -8.47
N GLU A 243 10.79 -9.71 -8.64
CA GLU A 243 11.24 -10.57 -7.56
C GLU A 243 12.57 -10.02 -7.02
N GLN A 244 12.53 -9.45 -5.82
CA GLN A 244 13.72 -8.98 -5.10
C GLN A 244 14.27 -10.14 -4.25
N GLU A 245 15.58 -10.38 -4.31
CA GLU A 245 16.29 -11.36 -3.49
C GLU A 245 16.64 -10.79 -2.11
#